data_6ed53d99ff2317e4a3ae64656c34ac21
#
_entry.id   6ed53d99ff2317e4a3ae64656c34ac21
#
_cell.length_a   1.000
_cell.length_b   1.000
_cell.length_c   1.000
_cell.angle_alpha   90.00
_cell.angle_beta   90.00
_cell.angle_gamma   90.00
#
_symmetry.space_group_name_H-M   'P 1'
#
loop_
_entity.id
_entity.type
_entity.pdbx_description
1 polymer ?
#
loop_
_entity_poly.entity_id
_entity_poly.type
_entity_poly.pdbx_seq_one_letter_code
_entity_poly.pdbx_strand_id
1 'polypeptide(L)'
;MVLATIRMIIPPKKRDEALRILRSTAEQCKIHSGCLSSHIYDDVQEDNVLMFEEMWRTEEDLAQHLRSEEYRDVLLVMEMALKHPEVSFNTVSTSTGIETVEKARNFTR
;
A
#
# COMPACT_ATOMS: atom_id res chain seq x y z
N MET A 1 10.93 8.37 5.06
CA MET A 1 9.84 7.74 4.31
C MET A 1 9.20 6.61 5.10
N VAL A 2 7.91 6.47 4.98
CA VAL A 2 7.17 5.36 5.60
C VAL A 2 6.44 4.58 4.52
N LEU A 3 6.67 3.28 4.47
CA LEU A 3 5.95 2.37 3.58
C LEU A 3 4.80 1.76 4.35
N ALA A 4 3.58 2.03 3.90
CA ALA A 4 2.35 1.49 4.49
C ALA A 4 1.79 0.43 3.55
N THR A 5 1.56 -0.76 4.06
CA THR A 5 0.99 -1.85 3.27
C THR A 5 -0.19 -2.48 4.00
N ILE A 6 -1.20 -2.84 3.22
CA ILE A 6 -2.36 -3.60 3.71
C ILE A 6 -2.57 -4.76 2.76
N ARG A 7 -2.40 -5.97 3.26
CA ARG A 7 -2.65 -7.18 2.49
C ARG A 7 -3.97 -7.78 2.96
N MET A 8 -4.90 -7.98 2.02
CA MET A 8 -6.28 -8.35 2.33
C MET A 8 -6.76 -9.48 1.42
N ILE A 9 -7.51 -10.41 2.00
CA ILE A 9 -8.23 -11.43 1.23
C ILE A 9 -9.66 -10.93 1.08
N ILE A 10 -10.03 -10.47 -0.12
CA ILE A 10 -11.34 -9.88 -0.38
C ILE A 10 -12.20 -10.90 -1.13
N PRO A 11 -13.40 -11.25 -0.62
CA PRO A 11 -14.26 -12.20 -1.33
C PRO A 11 -14.64 -11.66 -2.72
N PRO A 12 -14.77 -12.54 -3.73
CA PRO A 12 -15.03 -12.11 -5.11
C PRO A 12 -16.23 -11.18 -5.26
N LYS A 13 -17.29 -11.39 -4.50
CA LYS A 13 -18.49 -10.56 -4.57
C LYS A 13 -18.29 -9.13 -4.06
N LYS A 14 -17.21 -8.88 -3.31
CA LYS A 14 -16.88 -7.56 -2.78
C LYS A 14 -15.73 -6.88 -3.55
N ARG A 15 -15.12 -7.59 -4.46
CA ARG A 15 -13.92 -7.12 -5.16
C ARG A 15 -14.12 -5.78 -5.88
N ASP A 16 -15.19 -5.65 -6.65
CA ASP A 16 -15.41 -4.43 -7.43
C ASP A 16 -15.59 -3.21 -6.52
N GLU A 17 -16.32 -3.37 -5.43
CA GLU A 17 -16.51 -2.29 -4.46
C GLU A 17 -15.19 -1.92 -3.77
N ALA A 18 -14.43 -2.94 -3.34
CA ALA A 18 -13.13 -2.72 -2.72
C ALA A 18 -12.18 -1.97 -3.65
N LEU A 19 -12.09 -2.40 -4.92
CA LEU A 19 -11.23 -1.74 -5.90
C LEU A 19 -11.67 -0.31 -6.18
N ARG A 20 -12.98 -0.05 -6.25
CA ARG A 20 -13.48 1.30 -6.46
C ARG A 20 -13.01 2.23 -5.34
N ILE A 21 -13.13 1.78 -4.11
CA ILE A 21 -12.72 2.56 -2.93
C ILE A 21 -11.20 2.78 -2.92
N LEU A 22 -10.43 1.71 -3.12
CA LEU A 22 -8.97 1.81 -3.08
C LEU A 22 -8.43 2.68 -4.22
N ARG A 23 -9.03 2.61 -5.41
CA ARG A 23 -8.66 3.47 -6.53
C ARG A 23 -8.93 4.94 -6.22
N SER A 24 -10.06 5.24 -5.58
CA SER A 24 -10.38 6.60 -5.17
C SER A 24 -9.34 7.12 -4.17
N THR A 25 -8.96 6.31 -3.20
CA THR A 25 -7.92 6.68 -2.24
C THR A 25 -6.58 6.88 -2.91
N ALA A 26 -6.23 6.03 -3.87
CA ALA A 26 -4.98 6.17 -4.62
C ALA A 26 -4.95 7.47 -5.44
N GLU A 27 -6.08 7.88 -6.01
CA GLU A 27 -6.15 9.16 -6.73
C GLU A 27 -5.91 10.36 -5.80
N GLN A 28 -6.35 10.28 -4.56
CA GLN A 28 -6.13 11.35 -3.60
C GLN A 28 -4.65 11.53 -3.24
N CYS A 29 -3.85 10.48 -3.36
CA CYS A 29 -2.40 10.57 -3.18
C CYS A 29 -1.79 11.62 -4.10
N LYS A 30 -2.31 11.76 -5.32
CA LYS A 30 -1.79 12.69 -6.32
C LYS A 30 -1.91 14.15 -5.90
N ILE A 31 -2.87 14.46 -5.03
CA ILE A 31 -3.10 15.84 -4.57
C ILE A 31 -2.64 16.08 -3.15
N HIS A 32 -2.18 15.06 -2.44
CA HIS A 32 -1.67 15.18 -1.09
C HIS A 32 -0.15 15.30 -1.13
N SER A 33 0.40 16.43 -0.68
CA SER A 33 1.82 16.72 -0.79
C SER A 33 2.73 15.71 -0.07
N GLY A 34 2.25 15.05 0.96
CA GLY A 34 3.01 14.06 1.73
C GLY A 34 2.95 12.65 1.16
N CYS A 35 2.06 12.37 0.23
CA CYS A 35 1.94 11.05 -0.38
C CYS A 35 2.88 10.96 -1.59
N LEU A 36 3.85 10.04 -1.52
CA LEU A 36 4.83 9.88 -2.59
C LEU A 36 4.36 8.90 -3.66
N SER A 37 3.63 7.86 -3.28
CA SER A 37 3.07 6.90 -4.24
C SER A 37 1.94 6.11 -3.59
N SER A 38 1.06 5.57 -4.42
CA SER A 38 -0.05 4.71 -3.99
C SER A 38 -0.36 3.72 -5.10
N HIS A 39 -0.35 2.44 -4.76
CA HIS A 39 -0.54 1.36 -5.73
C HIS A 39 -1.40 0.25 -5.16
N ILE A 40 -2.15 -0.38 -6.05
CA ILE A 40 -2.98 -1.54 -5.72
C ILE A 40 -2.43 -2.72 -6.51
N TYR A 41 -2.16 -3.84 -5.84
CA TYR A 41 -1.63 -5.05 -6.48
C TYR A 41 -2.54 -6.23 -6.26
N ASP A 42 -2.63 -7.08 -7.28
CA ASP A 42 -3.18 -8.43 -7.16
C ASP A 42 -2.05 -9.41 -6.88
N ASP A 43 -2.28 -10.35 -5.96
CA ASP A 43 -1.33 -11.42 -5.76
C ASP A 43 -1.53 -12.49 -6.84
N VAL A 44 -0.48 -12.78 -7.61
CA VAL A 44 -0.59 -13.76 -8.69
C VAL A 44 -0.49 -15.21 -8.20
N GLN A 45 -0.13 -15.41 -6.94
CA GLN A 45 0.01 -16.73 -6.34
C GLN A 45 -1.18 -17.15 -5.50
N GLU A 46 -1.92 -16.17 -4.96
CA GLU A 46 -3.09 -16.45 -4.11
C GLU A 46 -4.31 -15.72 -4.64
N ASP A 47 -5.40 -16.46 -4.81
CA ASP A 47 -6.66 -15.90 -5.27
C ASP A 47 -7.24 -14.93 -4.24
N ASN A 48 -7.88 -13.87 -4.74
CA ASN A 48 -8.64 -12.91 -3.95
C ASN A 48 -7.81 -12.06 -2.99
N VAL A 49 -6.50 -12.03 -3.17
CA VAL A 49 -5.60 -11.22 -2.34
C VAL A 49 -5.26 -9.92 -3.04
N LEU A 50 -5.53 -8.82 -2.35
CA LEU A 50 -5.16 -7.47 -2.78
C LEU A 50 -4.14 -6.90 -1.80
N MET A 51 -3.16 -6.21 -2.33
CA MET A 51 -2.19 -5.44 -1.56
C MET A 51 -2.38 -3.95 -1.89
N PHE A 52 -2.64 -3.14 -0.88
CA PHE A 52 -2.67 -1.69 -1.02
C PHE A 52 -1.38 -1.13 -0.41
N GLU A 53 -0.60 -0.45 -1.22
CA GLU A 53 0.72 0.05 -0.82
C GLU A 53 0.80 1.55 -1.02
N GLU A 54 1.20 2.26 0.03
CA GLU A 54 1.42 3.69 -0.04
C GLU A 54 2.78 4.05 0.55
N MET A 55 3.43 5.03 -0.07
CA MET A 55 4.68 5.58 0.44
C MET A 55 4.43 7.01 0.89
N TRP A 56 4.75 7.30 2.15
CA TRP A 56 4.55 8.61 2.75
C TRP A 56 5.90 9.25 3.07
N ARG A 57 5.96 10.56 2.91
CA ARG A 57 7.22 11.30 3.14
C ARG A 57 7.65 11.23 4.59
N THR A 58 6.72 11.44 5.52
CA THR A 58 6.99 11.47 6.95
C THR A 58 5.93 10.70 7.72
N GLU A 59 6.26 10.34 8.97
CA GLU A 59 5.29 9.70 9.86
C GLU A 59 4.11 10.64 10.17
N GLU A 60 4.36 11.95 10.23
CA GLU A 60 3.30 12.90 10.48
C GLU A 60 2.31 12.99 9.32
N ASP A 61 2.81 13.01 8.08
CA ASP A 61 1.93 13.00 6.90
C ASP A 61 1.08 11.74 6.89
N LEU A 62 1.68 10.59 7.19
CA LEU A 62 0.94 9.34 7.32
C LEU A 62 -0.12 9.43 8.40
N ALA A 63 0.24 9.95 9.58
CA ALA A 63 -0.70 10.05 10.70
C ALA A 63 -1.90 10.92 10.34
N GLN A 64 -1.69 12.04 9.65
CA GLN A 64 -2.78 12.88 9.18
C GLN A 64 -3.70 12.13 8.22
N HIS A 65 -3.12 11.35 7.31
CA HIS A 65 -3.88 10.50 6.38
C HIS A 65 -4.73 9.47 7.14
N LEU A 66 -4.15 8.80 8.11
CA LEU A 66 -4.85 7.79 8.90
C LEU A 66 -6.02 8.38 9.71
N ARG A 67 -5.93 9.66 10.06
CA ARG A 67 -7.00 10.37 10.78
C ARG A 67 -8.04 11.02 9.87
N SER A 68 -7.80 11.00 8.55
CA SER A 68 -8.69 11.69 7.61
C SER A 68 -10.01 10.97 7.42
N GLU A 69 -11.02 11.72 6.95
CA GLU A 69 -12.31 11.14 6.60
C GLU A 69 -12.20 10.11 5.47
N GLU A 70 -11.31 10.38 4.50
CA GLU A 70 -11.11 9.46 3.38
C GLU A 70 -10.62 8.09 3.83
N TYR A 71 -9.82 8.02 4.90
CA TYR A 71 -9.32 6.75 5.40
C TYR A 71 -10.42 5.85 5.96
N ARG A 72 -11.57 6.43 6.33
CA ARG A 72 -12.72 5.63 6.80
C ARG A 72 -13.17 4.65 5.72
N ASP A 73 -13.09 5.04 4.47
CA ASP A 73 -13.44 4.15 3.35
C ASP A 73 -12.46 2.99 3.24
N VAL A 74 -11.17 3.24 3.51
CA VAL A 74 -10.16 2.17 3.56
C VAL A 74 -10.48 1.20 4.69
N LEU A 75 -10.89 1.71 5.85
CA LEU A 75 -11.31 0.86 6.98
C LEU A 75 -12.51 -0.02 6.61
N LEU A 76 -13.45 0.50 5.81
CA LEU A 76 -14.57 -0.29 5.32
C LEU A 76 -14.10 -1.44 4.42
N VAL A 77 -13.10 -1.19 3.58
CA VAL A 77 -12.52 -2.25 2.75
C VAL A 77 -11.88 -3.33 3.64
N MET A 78 -11.17 -2.92 4.67
CA MET A 78 -10.58 -3.88 5.61
C MET A 78 -11.65 -4.77 6.26
N GLU A 79 -12.83 -4.21 6.55
CA GLU A 79 -13.94 -4.98 7.12
C GLU A 79 -14.53 -6.00 6.14
N MET A 80 -14.33 -5.81 4.84
CA MET A 80 -14.76 -6.79 3.83
C MET A 80 -13.88 -8.03 3.82
N ALA A 81 -12.68 -7.96 4.37
CA ALA A 81 -11.70 -9.05 4.30
C ALA A 81 -12.20 -10.29 5.06
N LEU A 82 -11.85 -11.47 4.54
CA LEU A 82 -12.24 -12.75 5.13
C LEU A 82 -11.50 -13.07 6.42
N LYS A 83 -10.33 -12.46 6.61
CA LYS A 83 -9.50 -12.56 7.81
C LYS A 83 -9.04 -11.17 8.18
N HIS A 84 -8.45 -11.03 9.36
CA HIS A 84 -7.80 -9.76 9.72
C HIS A 84 -6.78 -9.38 8.65
N PRO A 85 -6.86 -8.16 8.09
CA PRO A 85 -5.86 -7.70 7.14
C PRO A 85 -4.47 -7.64 7.79
N GLU A 86 -3.46 -7.90 6.98
CA GLU A 86 -2.08 -7.74 7.42
C GLU A 86 -1.67 -6.29 7.14
N VAL A 87 -1.58 -5.49 8.18
CA VAL A 87 -1.21 -4.08 8.08
C VAL A 87 0.22 -3.90 8.58
N SER A 88 1.02 -3.18 7.80
CA SER A 88 2.41 -2.95 8.17
C SER A 88 2.83 -1.52 7.83
N PHE A 89 3.54 -0.89 8.76
CA PHE A 89 4.13 0.42 8.55
C PHE A 89 5.64 0.30 8.79
N ASN A 90 6.43 0.55 7.76
CA ASN A 90 7.87 0.41 7.82
C ASN A 90 8.55 1.73 7.53
N THR A 91 9.37 2.19 8.46
CA THR A 91 10.19 3.37 8.24
C THR A 91 11.39 2.96 7.40
N VAL A 92 11.57 3.63 6.25
CA VAL A 92 12.65 3.34 5.33
C VAL A 92 13.76 4.36 5.55
N SER A 93 14.93 3.87 6.02
CA SER A 93 16.10 4.73 6.26
C SER A 93 17.05 4.75 5.07
N THR A 94 17.17 3.63 4.36
CA THR A 94 18.02 3.53 3.17
C THR A 94 17.34 2.68 2.12
N SER A 95 17.69 2.96 0.86
CA SER A 95 17.18 2.20 -0.27
C SER A 95 18.29 2.06 -1.29
N THR A 96 18.42 0.88 -1.86
CA THR A 96 19.39 0.62 -2.93
C THR A 96 18.66 -0.01 -4.11
N GLY A 97 19.30 -0.01 -5.26
CA GLY A 97 18.73 -0.54 -6.48
C GLY A 97 19.50 -1.74 -7.02
N ILE A 98 19.54 -1.84 -8.34
CA ILE A 98 20.22 -2.95 -9.03
C ILE A 98 21.70 -3.10 -8.65
N GLU A 99 22.32 -2.02 -8.24
CA GLU A 99 23.73 -2.04 -7.83
C GLU A 99 24.00 -3.01 -6.67
N THR A 100 23.00 -3.25 -5.82
CA THR A 100 23.14 -4.23 -4.75
C THR A 100 23.25 -5.64 -5.30
N VAL A 101 22.46 -5.97 -6.33
CA VAL A 101 22.53 -7.26 -7.01
C VAL A 101 23.90 -7.42 -7.69
N GLU A 102 24.33 -6.39 -8.41
CA GLU A 102 25.61 -6.39 -9.13
C GLU A 102 26.78 -6.60 -8.17
N LYS A 103 26.76 -5.90 -7.04
CA LYS A 103 27.79 -6.02 -6.02
C LYS A 103 27.81 -7.42 -5.41
N ALA A 104 26.65 -7.97 -5.07
CA ALA A 104 26.55 -9.31 -4.48
C ALA A 104 27.03 -10.40 -5.44
N ARG A 105 26.81 -10.22 -6.73
CA ARG A 105 27.20 -11.18 -7.76
C ARG A 105 28.57 -10.89 -8.39
N ASN A 106 29.27 -9.86 -7.91
CA ASN A 106 30.55 -9.41 -8.46
C ASN A 106 30.48 -9.09 -9.96
N PHE A 107 29.37 -8.46 -10.38
CA PHE A 107 29.27 -8.01 -11.77
C PHE A 107 30.27 -6.90 -12.03
N THR A 108 30.96 -7.00 -13.14
CA THR A 108 31.81 -5.92 -13.66
C THR A 108 31.17 -5.48 -14.99
N ARG A 109 30.83 -4.24 -15.08
CA ARG A 109 30.25 -3.67 -16.29
C ARG A 109 31.24 -2.79 -17.01
#